data_6379f3bc6f884bccdb5fd02eab691230
#
_entry.id   6379f3bc6f884bccdb5fd02eab691230
#
_cell.length_a   1.000
_cell.length_b   1.000
_cell.length_c   1.000
_cell.angle_alpha   90.00
_cell.angle_beta   90.00
_cell.angle_gamma   90.00
#
_symmetry.space_group_name_H-M   'P 1'
#
loop_
_entity.id
_entity.type
_entity.pdbx_description
1 polymer ?
#
loop_
_entity_poly.entity_id
_entity_poly.type
_entity_poly.pdbx_seq_one_letter_code
_entity_poly.pdbx_strand_id
1 'polypeptide(L)'
;MSDNSKFKINTLDIIKCISSSEDGKKIAFGNNSGNISLVDNEGQNIWEKNIGEGTYGIAIMKDGNRVVCGGKDCKLRMFNSLGNVEWEANVGKAIWSLSVDPNGQVIVVGTGDSVAMFTDSGSKLWEY
;
A
#
# COMPACT_ATOMS: atom_id res chain seq x y z
N MET A 1 -12.00 -29.99 -11.90
CA MET A 1 -11.87 -29.43 -10.55
C MET A 1 -12.58 -28.08 -10.51
N SER A 2 -13.47 -27.88 -9.58
CA SER A 2 -14.18 -26.63 -9.46
C SER A 2 -13.37 -25.63 -8.65
N ASP A 3 -13.44 -24.37 -9.08
CA ASP A 3 -12.83 -23.25 -8.40
C ASP A 3 -13.91 -22.60 -7.51
N ASN A 4 -13.68 -22.56 -6.20
CA ASN A 4 -14.63 -22.01 -5.25
C ASN A 4 -14.46 -20.49 -5.02
N SER A 5 -13.51 -19.89 -5.68
CA SER A 5 -13.29 -18.45 -5.56
C SER A 5 -14.37 -17.67 -6.28
N LYS A 6 -14.78 -16.53 -5.70
CA LYS A 6 -15.73 -15.61 -6.32
C LYS A 6 -15.18 -14.99 -7.59
N PHE A 7 -13.89 -14.71 -7.59
CA PHE A 7 -13.21 -14.07 -8.73
C PHE A 7 -11.73 -14.39 -8.70
N LYS A 8 -11.09 -14.17 -9.82
CA LYS A 8 -9.63 -14.21 -9.95
C LYS A 8 -9.15 -12.94 -10.62
N ILE A 9 -8.05 -12.40 -10.12
CA ILE A 9 -7.38 -11.26 -10.72
C ILE A 9 -6.05 -11.76 -11.26
N ASN A 10 -5.84 -11.59 -12.56
CA ASN A 10 -4.54 -11.89 -13.17
C ASN A 10 -3.62 -10.71 -12.97
N THR A 11 -2.51 -10.95 -12.27
CA THR A 11 -1.46 -9.96 -12.13
C THR A 11 -0.30 -10.36 -13.02
N LEU A 12 0.40 -9.39 -13.60
CA LEU A 12 1.48 -9.65 -14.54
C LEU A 12 2.79 -10.01 -13.85
N ASP A 13 2.82 -10.00 -12.51
CA ASP A 13 4.00 -10.29 -11.73
C ASP A 13 3.61 -10.72 -10.31
N ILE A 14 4.60 -11.10 -9.53
CA ILE A 14 4.43 -11.61 -8.17
C ILE A 14 3.85 -10.52 -7.26
N ILE A 15 2.76 -10.84 -6.58
CA ILE A 15 2.21 -9.97 -5.54
C ILE A 15 3.15 -10.00 -4.33
N LYS A 16 3.59 -8.81 -3.90
CA LYS A 16 4.50 -8.63 -2.77
C LYS A 16 3.81 -8.16 -1.51
N CYS A 17 2.67 -7.51 -1.62
CA CYS A 17 1.95 -6.99 -0.46
C CYS A 17 0.47 -6.87 -0.77
N ILE A 18 -0.34 -6.98 0.27
CA ILE A 18 -1.79 -6.92 0.16
C ILE A 18 -2.37 -6.37 1.47
N SER A 19 -3.46 -5.66 1.35
CA SER A 19 -4.20 -5.12 2.49
C SER A 19 -5.68 -5.05 2.16
N SER A 20 -6.52 -5.25 3.16
CA SER A 20 -7.96 -5.06 3.02
C SER A 20 -8.42 -3.89 3.86
N SER A 21 -9.51 -3.24 3.45
CA SER A 21 -10.15 -2.24 4.28
C SER A 21 -10.81 -2.91 5.49
N GLU A 22 -11.06 -2.11 6.54
CA GLU A 22 -11.63 -2.61 7.80
C GLU A 22 -12.98 -3.30 7.57
N ASP A 23 -13.80 -2.78 6.66
CA ASP A 23 -15.10 -3.34 6.32
C ASP A 23 -15.04 -4.49 5.29
N GLY A 24 -13.86 -4.81 4.78
CA GLY A 24 -13.66 -5.87 3.79
C GLY A 24 -14.16 -5.55 2.38
N LYS A 25 -14.52 -4.31 2.11
CA LYS A 25 -15.10 -3.92 0.81
C LYS A 25 -14.06 -3.54 -0.23
N LYS A 26 -12.83 -3.26 0.20
CA LYS A 26 -11.75 -2.86 -0.70
C LYS A 26 -10.48 -3.64 -0.39
N ILE A 27 -9.72 -3.93 -1.42
CA ILE A 27 -8.46 -4.66 -1.33
C ILE A 27 -7.42 -3.89 -2.14
N ALA A 28 -6.29 -3.60 -1.51
CA ALA A 28 -5.15 -2.98 -2.17
C ALA A 28 -4.02 -4.00 -2.26
N PHE A 29 -3.31 -4.02 -3.38
CA PHE A 29 -2.15 -4.90 -3.51
C PHE A 29 -1.11 -4.28 -4.43
N GLY A 30 0.14 -4.69 -4.22
CA GLY A 30 1.26 -4.25 -5.01
C GLY A 30 2.11 -5.42 -5.47
N ASN A 31 2.74 -5.30 -6.63
CA ASN A 31 3.56 -6.35 -7.18
C ASN A 31 5.02 -5.95 -7.31
N ASN A 32 5.83 -6.89 -7.78
CA ASN A 32 7.27 -6.71 -7.91
C ASN A 32 7.64 -5.74 -9.04
N SER A 33 6.74 -5.48 -9.97
CA SER A 33 6.96 -4.55 -11.09
C SER A 33 6.50 -3.13 -10.80
N GLY A 34 5.98 -2.87 -9.60
CA GLY A 34 5.55 -1.54 -9.19
C GLY A 34 4.11 -1.20 -9.54
N ASN A 35 3.30 -2.18 -9.95
CA ASN A 35 1.88 -1.96 -10.14
C ASN A 35 1.18 -2.00 -8.78
N ILE A 36 0.39 -0.96 -8.52
CA ILE A 36 -0.40 -0.82 -7.30
C ILE A 36 -1.86 -0.75 -7.73
N SER A 37 -2.69 -1.58 -7.14
CA SER A 37 -4.10 -1.67 -7.51
C SER A 37 -4.98 -1.58 -6.27
N LEU A 38 -6.11 -0.92 -6.43
CA LEU A 38 -7.21 -0.95 -5.47
C LEU A 38 -8.42 -1.52 -6.19
N VAL A 39 -8.98 -2.58 -5.63
CA VAL A 39 -10.17 -3.25 -6.18
C VAL A 39 -11.25 -3.33 -5.12
N ASP A 40 -12.49 -3.53 -5.54
CA ASP A 40 -13.58 -3.78 -4.61
C ASP A 40 -13.65 -5.27 -4.25
N ASN A 41 -14.60 -5.63 -3.39
CA ASN A 41 -14.73 -7.00 -2.91
C ASN A 41 -15.33 -7.96 -3.95
N GLU A 42 -15.63 -7.48 -5.14
CA GLU A 42 -16.04 -8.30 -6.28
C GLU A 42 -14.90 -8.40 -7.30
N GLY A 43 -13.73 -7.85 -7.00
CA GLY A 43 -12.58 -7.89 -7.86
C GLY A 43 -12.56 -6.84 -8.96
N GLN A 44 -13.51 -5.88 -8.92
CA GLN A 44 -13.56 -4.83 -9.92
C GLN A 44 -12.55 -3.74 -9.59
N ASN A 45 -11.82 -3.29 -10.61
CA ASN A 45 -10.78 -2.29 -10.45
C ASN A 45 -11.37 -0.93 -10.08
N ILE A 46 -10.85 -0.32 -9.00
CA ILE A 46 -11.18 1.05 -8.62
C ILE A 46 -10.16 1.99 -9.23
N TRP A 47 -8.87 1.70 -9.04
CA TRP A 47 -7.78 2.40 -9.73
C TRP A 47 -6.53 1.52 -9.75
N GLU A 48 -5.63 1.86 -10.65
CA GLU A 48 -4.35 1.18 -10.81
C GLU A 48 -3.28 2.20 -11.19
N LYS A 49 -2.10 2.07 -10.61
CA LYS A 49 -0.93 2.94 -10.88
C LYS A 49 0.33 2.10 -10.96
N ASN A 50 1.26 2.54 -11.80
CA ASN A 50 2.58 1.94 -11.86
C ASN A 50 3.61 2.96 -11.43
N ILE A 51 4.40 2.62 -10.40
CA ILE A 51 5.47 3.49 -9.88
C ILE A 51 6.85 3.06 -10.37
N GLY A 52 6.93 2.00 -11.18
CA GLY A 52 8.17 1.55 -11.82
C GLY A 52 9.09 0.72 -10.95
N GLU A 53 8.83 0.60 -9.66
CA GLU A 53 9.68 -0.13 -8.71
C GLU A 53 8.84 -1.00 -7.79
N GLY A 54 9.38 -2.14 -7.37
CA GLY A 54 8.65 -3.09 -6.53
C GLY A 54 8.08 -2.49 -5.28
N THR A 55 6.82 -2.82 -4.98
CA THR A 55 6.09 -2.38 -3.80
C THR A 55 6.03 -3.52 -2.80
N TYR A 56 6.56 -3.32 -1.59
CA TYR A 56 6.71 -4.37 -0.59
C TYR A 56 5.82 -4.18 0.64
N GLY A 57 5.31 -2.98 0.85
CA GLY A 57 4.38 -2.70 1.93
C GLY A 57 3.23 -1.85 1.44
N ILE A 58 2.02 -2.15 1.89
CA ILE A 58 0.82 -1.43 1.49
C ILE A 58 -0.21 -1.51 2.61
N ALA A 59 -0.99 -0.46 2.78
CA ALA A 59 -2.11 -0.46 3.71
C ALA A 59 -3.22 0.47 3.22
N ILE A 60 -4.45 0.07 3.46
CA ILE A 60 -5.61 0.94 3.27
C ILE A 60 -5.84 1.67 4.58
N MET A 61 -5.96 2.99 4.51
CA MET A 61 -6.18 3.81 5.70
C MET A 61 -7.58 3.57 6.27
N LYS A 62 -7.79 4.00 7.51
CA LYS A 62 -9.05 3.76 8.23
C LYS A 62 -10.29 4.25 7.48
N ASP A 63 -10.15 5.37 6.74
CA ASP A 63 -11.28 5.93 5.98
C ASP A 63 -11.70 5.04 4.80
N GLY A 64 -10.91 4.00 4.47
CA GLY A 64 -11.20 3.10 3.36
C GLY A 64 -10.94 3.72 1.99
N ASN A 65 -10.45 4.94 1.91
CA ASN A 65 -10.29 5.67 0.65
C ASN A 65 -8.85 5.94 0.27
N ARG A 66 -7.96 6.07 1.24
CA ARG A 66 -6.54 6.35 0.99
C ARG A 66 -5.71 5.09 1.13
N VAL A 67 -4.69 4.98 0.30
CA VAL A 67 -3.77 3.83 0.30
C VAL A 67 -2.36 4.36 0.46
N VAL A 68 -1.62 3.82 1.42
CA VAL A 68 -0.20 4.13 1.62
C VAL A 68 0.63 2.93 1.20
N CYS A 69 1.73 3.18 0.52
CA CYS A 69 2.64 2.11 0.08
C CYS A 69 4.09 2.55 0.12
N GLY A 70 4.96 1.58 0.14
CA GLY A 70 6.40 1.77 0.08
C GLY A 70 7.10 0.55 -0.45
N GLY A 71 8.32 0.73 -0.94
CA GLY A 71 9.05 -0.38 -1.52
C GLY A 71 10.48 -0.02 -1.88
N LYS A 72 10.92 -0.57 -2.99
CA LYS A 72 12.31 -0.56 -3.42
C LYS A 72 12.86 0.83 -3.71
N ASP A 73 12.02 1.78 -4.13
CA ASP A 73 12.46 3.13 -4.47
C ASP A 73 12.67 4.05 -3.26
N CYS A 74 12.53 3.53 -2.05
CA CYS A 74 12.79 4.25 -0.79
C CYS A 74 11.78 5.36 -0.49
N LYS A 75 10.65 5.40 -1.19
CA LYS A 75 9.63 6.44 -1.01
C LYS A 75 8.36 5.86 -0.41
N LEU A 76 7.85 6.57 0.58
CA LEU A 76 6.52 6.31 1.14
C LEU A 76 5.54 7.22 0.41
N ARG A 77 4.48 6.65 -0.16
CA ARG A 77 3.48 7.40 -0.93
C ARG A 77 2.10 7.16 -0.38
N MET A 78 1.33 8.25 -0.32
CA MET A 78 -0.09 8.19 0.00
C MET A 78 -0.90 8.52 -1.25
N PHE A 79 -1.79 7.61 -1.62
CA PHE A 79 -2.72 7.81 -2.75
C PHE A 79 -4.09 8.17 -2.21
N ASN A 80 -4.77 9.08 -2.88
CA ASN A 80 -6.14 9.46 -2.55
C ASN A 80 -7.14 8.47 -3.18
N SER A 81 -8.43 8.73 -3.02
CA SER A 81 -9.49 7.83 -3.50
C SER A 81 -9.53 7.68 -5.02
N LEU A 82 -8.91 8.58 -5.75
CA LEU A 82 -8.82 8.53 -7.22
C LEU A 82 -7.51 7.91 -7.71
N GLY A 83 -6.64 7.49 -6.80
CA GLY A 83 -5.34 6.93 -7.15
C GLY A 83 -4.29 7.97 -7.50
N ASN A 84 -4.48 9.22 -7.10
CA ASN A 84 -3.48 10.27 -7.29
C ASN A 84 -2.62 10.40 -6.04
N VAL A 85 -1.34 10.72 -6.21
CA VAL A 85 -0.42 10.90 -5.08
C VAL A 85 -0.83 12.15 -4.30
N GLU A 86 -1.15 11.97 -3.02
CA GLU A 86 -1.48 13.03 -2.12
C GLU A 86 -0.23 13.66 -1.52
N TRP A 87 0.71 12.80 -1.13
CA TRP A 87 2.06 13.19 -0.70
C TRP A 87 3.03 12.02 -0.87
N GLU A 88 4.31 12.34 -0.89
CA GLU A 88 5.36 11.32 -0.80
C GLU A 88 6.49 11.81 0.10
N ALA A 89 7.13 10.87 0.78
CA ALA A 89 8.24 11.13 1.67
C ALA A 89 9.40 10.20 1.31
N ASN A 90 10.61 10.75 1.22
CA ASN A 90 11.80 9.97 0.97
C ASN A 90 12.31 9.41 2.29
N VAL A 91 12.27 8.09 2.43
CA VAL A 91 12.75 7.41 3.63
C VAL A 91 14.26 7.17 3.57
N GLY A 92 14.83 7.18 2.38
CA GLY A 92 16.26 7.02 2.16
C GLY A 92 16.74 5.58 2.09
N LYS A 93 15.89 4.63 2.42
CA LYS A 93 16.18 3.20 2.37
C LYS A 93 14.95 2.46 1.84
N ALA A 94 15.17 1.30 1.24
CA ALA A 94 14.07 0.46 0.77
C ALA A 94 13.14 0.12 1.93
N ILE A 95 11.84 0.25 1.68
CA ILE A 95 10.80 -0.07 2.65
C ILE A 95 10.38 -1.52 2.41
N TRP A 96 10.56 -2.37 3.43
CA TRP A 96 10.23 -3.80 3.34
C TRP A 96 8.86 -4.11 3.88
N SER A 97 8.36 -3.29 4.80
CA SER A 97 7.05 -3.49 5.41
C SER A 97 6.53 -2.18 5.95
N LEU A 98 5.23 -2.09 6.11
CA LEU A 98 4.62 -0.97 6.79
C LEU A 98 3.35 -1.41 7.50
N SER A 99 2.91 -0.61 8.45
CA SER A 99 1.70 -0.84 9.21
C SER A 99 1.09 0.51 9.56
N VAL A 100 -0.22 0.53 9.73
CA VAL A 100 -0.94 1.75 10.12
C VAL A 100 -1.72 1.46 11.41
N ASP A 101 -1.88 2.48 12.25
CA ASP A 101 -2.64 2.31 13.48
C ASP A 101 -4.15 2.23 13.19
N PRO A 102 -4.94 1.65 14.12
CA PRO A 102 -6.38 1.51 13.91
C PRO A 102 -7.13 2.83 13.73
N ASN A 103 -6.57 3.93 14.22
CA ASN A 103 -7.19 5.25 14.09
C ASN A 103 -6.79 5.98 12.81
N GLY A 104 -5.85 5.41 12.04
CA GLY A 104 -5.41 6.00 10.79
C GLY A 104 -4.61 7.28 10.93
N GLN A 105 -3.92 7.46 12.05
CA GLN A 105 -3.18 8.68 12.34
C GLN A 105 -1.68 8.56 12.12
N VAL A 106 -1.15 7.34 12.22
CA VAL A 106 0.28 7.11 12.07
C VAL A 106 0.58 5.92 11.16
N ILE A 107 1.71 6.01 10.49
CA ILE A 107 2.23 4.98 9.60
C ILE A 107 3.61 4.61 10.11
N VAL A 108 3.85 3.32 10.33
CA VAL A 108 5.16 2.82 10.75
C VAL A 108 5.76 2.03 9.59
N VAL A 109 7.01 2.34 9.25
CA VAL A 109 7.71 1.65 8.16
C VAL A 109 8.95 0.95 8.70
N GLY A 110 9.22 -0.23 8.16
CA GLY A 110 10.42 -0.99 8.45
C GLY A 110 11.30 -1.04 7.21
N THR A 111 12.58 -0.72 7.42
CA THR A 111 13.62 -0.88 6.40
C THR A 111 14.52 -2.05 6.78
N GLY A 112 15.65 -2.23 6.10
CA GLY A 112 16.57 -3.31 6.44
C GLY A 112 17.15 -3.22 7.83
N ASP A 113 17.28 -2.02 8.37
CA ASP A 113 17.97 -1.78 9.65
C ASP A 113 17.32 -0.71 10.52
N SER A 114 16.17 -0.19 10.15
CA SER A 114 15.54 0.88 10.93
C SER A 114 14.03 0.81 10.89
N VAL A 115 13.41 1.51 11.83
CA VAL A 115 11.96 1.70 11.91
C VAL A 115 11.71 3.19 11.98
N ALA A 116 10.75 3.68 11.22
CA ALA A 116 10.38 5.10 11.25
C ALA A 116 8.87 5.25 11.35
N MET A 117 8.44 6.30 12.01
CA MET A 117 7.01 6.62 12.16
C MET A 117 6.70 7.95 11.49
N PHE A 118 5.60 7.96 10.75
CA PHE A 118 5.11 9.13 10.02
C PHE A 118 3.67 9.41 10.42
N THR A 119 3.27 10.67 10.33
CA THR A 119 1.85 11.02 10.41
C THR A 119 1.15 10.64 9.12
N ASP A 120 -0.17 10.60 9.11
CA ASP A 120 -0.96 10.34 7.91
C ASP A 120 -0.87 11.47 6.87
N SER A 121 -0.28 12.60 7.23
CA SER A 121 0.03 13.70 6.31
C SER A 121 1.47 13.70 5.80
N GLY A 122 2.26 12.70 6.16
CA GLY A 122 3.60 12.51 5.62
C GLY A 122 4.74 13.13 6.41
N SER A 123 4.48 13.61 7.62
CA SER A 123 5.54 14.17 8.48
C SER A 123 6.19 13.08 9.32
N LYS A 124 7.52 13.00 9.28
CA LYS A 124 8.26 12.03 10.08
C LYS A 124 8.26 12.44 11.55
N LEU A 125 7.81 11.54 12.42
CA LEU A 125 7.77 11.77 13.87
C LEU A 125 9.07 11.33 14.53
N TRP A 126 9.60 10.17 14.14
CA TRP A 126 10.86 9.66 14.67
C TRP A 126 11.39 8.54 13.78
N GLU A 127 12.65 8.21 13.99
CA GLU A 127 13.33 7.09 13.36
C GLU A 127 14.22 6.42 14.40
N TYR A 128 14.20 5.09 14.40
CA TYR A 128 14.98 4.29 15.33
C TYR A 128 15.98 3.41 14.57
#